data_6d670d2f040c7c1ee526a71ef2e3b48f
#
_entry.id   6d670d2f040c7c1ee526a71ef2e3b48f
#
_cell.length_a   1.000
_cell.length_b   1.000
_cell.length_c   1.000
_cell.angle_alpha   90.00
_cell.angle_beta   90.00
_cell.angle_gamma   90.00
#
_symmetry.space_group_name_H-M   'P 1'
#
loop_
_entity.id
_entity.type
_entity.pdbx_description
1 polymer ?
#
loop_
_entity_poly.entity_id
_entity_poly.type
_entity_poly.pdbx_seq_one_letter_code
_entity_poly.pdbx_strand_id
1 'polypeptide(L)'
;LTRVRDATCEAAQKAEHTRACIVACSALKVAYRNFFREAPPGNRFVFLYLDLLPELLIKRLEERQKHFMKAEMLVSQLGALEKPDDTEEPDVHTIQVASTMDRSTVLASSLACLREAYPQLR
;
A
#
# COMPACT_ATOMS: atom_id res chain seq x y z
N LEU A 1 -14.59 2.63 -2.53
CA LEU A 1 -13.66 1.64 -3.13
C LEU A 1 -13.84 1.46 -4.63
N THR A 2 -15.08 1.44 -5.13
CA THR A 2 -15.34 1.28 -6.56
C THR A 2 -14.64 2.37 -7.38
N ARG A 3 -14.74 3.61 -6.96
CA ARG A 3 -14.11 4.73 -7.67
C ARG A 3 -12.58 4.63 -7.66
N VAL A 4 -12.00 4.23 -6.53
CA VAL A 4 -10.55 4.08 -6.41
C VAL A 4 -10.07 2.96 -7.33
N ARG A 5 -10.73 1.81 -7.29
CA ARG A 5 -10.38 0.68 -8.14
C ARG A 5 -10.48 1.03 -9.63
N ASP A 6 -11.60 1.59 -10.04
CA ASP A 6 -11.86 1.89 -11.46
C ASP A 6 -10.90 2.98 -11.96
N ALA A 7 -10.67 4.03 -11.18
CA ALA A 7 -9.71 5.07 -11.54
C ALA A 7 -8.28 4.54 -11.64
N THR A 8 -7.90 3.64 -10.76
CA THR A 8 -6.57 3.01 -10.78
C THR A 8 -6.40 2.13 -12.02
N CYS A 9 -7.40 1.33 -12.36
CA CYS A 9 -7.35 0.50 -13.57
C CYS A 9 -7.27 1.36 -14.83
N GLU A 10 -8.06 2.43 -14.90
CA GLU A 10 -8.04 3.35 -16.02
C GLU A 10 -6.68 4.04 -16.15
N ALA A 11 -6.12 4.53 -15.04
CA ALA A 11 -4.82 5.18 -15.04
C ALA A 11 -3.71 4.22 -15.49
N ALA A 12 -3.74 2.97 -15.05
CA ALA A 12 -2.76 1.97 -15.44
C ALA A 12 -2.84 1.68 -16.95
N GLN A 13 -4.03 1.59 -17.51
CA GLN A 13 -4.24 1.34 -18.94
C GLN A 13 -3.75 2.51 -19.80
N LYS A 14 -3.87 3.74 -19.30
CA LYS A 14 -3.43 4.94 -20.00
C LYS A 14 -1.94 5.23 -19.88
N ALA A 15 -1.24 4.57 -18.96
CA ALA A 15 0.19 4.77 -18.77
C ALA A 15 0.96 4.21 -19.98
N GLU A 16 1.60 5.09 -20.74
CA GLU A 16 2.18 4.76 -22.04
C GLU A 16 3.34 3.78 -21.97
N HIS A 17 4.19 3.87 -20.93
CA HIS A 17 5.43 3.09 -20.87
C HIS A 17 5.36 1.87 -19.99
N THR A 18 4.63 1.92 -18.90
CA THR A 18 4.64 0.88 -17.86
C THR A 18 3.33 0.12 -17.76
N ARG A 19 2.24 0.72 -18.16
CA ARG A 19 0.88 0.23 -17.95
C ARG A 19 0.62 -0.07 -16.47
N ALA A 20 1.27 0.69 -15.59
CA ALA A 20 1.17 0.54 -14.17
C ALA A 20 0.79 1.87 -13.51
N CYS A 21 0.11 1.78 -12.39
CA CYS A 21 -0.27 2.94 -11.59
C CYS A 21 -0.08 2.59 -10.12
N ILE A 22 0.42 3.56 -9.36
CA ILE A 22 0.57 3.43 -7.92
C ILE A 22 -0.55 4.23 -7.26
N VAL A 23 -1.24 3.61 -6.32
CA VAL A 23 -2.29 4.26 -5.55
C VAL A 23 -2.06 4.06 -4.06
N ALA A 24 -2.23 5.13 -3.29
CA ALA A 24 -2.20 5.06 -1.84
C ALA A 24 -3.63 4.83 -1.34
N CYS A 25 -3.81 3.79 -0.54
CA CYS A 25 -5.12 3.43 -0.02
C CYS A 25 -4.96 2.72 1.32
N SER A 26 -5.89 2.93 2.24
CA SER A 26 -5.83 2.28 3.54
C SER A 26 -6.03 0.77 3.51
N ALA A 27 -6.83 0.25 2.61
CA ALA A 27 -7.07 -1.20 2.37
C ALA A 27 -6.95 -2.09 3.61
N LEU A 28 -7.54 -1.65 4.74
CA LEU A 28 -7.30 -2.19 6.07
C LEU A 28 -7.81 -3.61 6.27
N LYS A 29 -8.87 -3.99 5.56
CA LYS A 29 -9.51 -5.28 5.72
C LYS A 29 -9.29 -6.17 4.51
N VAL A 30 -9.23 -7.47 4.74
CA VAL A 30 -9.12 -8.46 3.67
C VAL A 30 -10.24 -8.27 2.64
N ALA A 31 -11.45 -7.99 3.09
CA ALA A 31 -12.58 -7.75 2.19
C ALA A 31 -12.31 -6.58 1.23
N TYR A 32 -11.66 -5.52 1.70
CA TYR A 32 -11.31 -4.38 0.85
C TYR A 32 -10.23 -4.75 -0.16
N ARG A 33 -9.22 -5.49 0.25
CA ARG A 33 -8.18 -5.99 -0.66
C ARG A 33 -8.77 -6.94 -1.69
N ASN A 34 -9.66 -7.83 -1.28
CA ASN A 34 -10.35 -8.74 -2.20
C ASN A 34 -11.18 -7.98 -3.23
N PHE A 35 -11.75 -6.87 -2.85
CA PHE A 35 -12.48 -6.02 -3.81
C PHE A 35 -11.58 -5.55 -4.94
N PHE A 36 -10.34 -5.16 -4.64
CA PHE A 36 -9.37 -4.80 -5.67
C PHE A 36 -8.99 -6.02 -6.53
N ARG A 37 -8.86 -7.19 -5.92
CA ARG A 37 -8.51 -8.42 -6.63
C ARG A 37 -9.59 -8.87 -7.62
N GLU A 38 -10.82 -8.45 -7.39
CA GLU A 38 -11.96 -8.72 -8.27
C GLU A 38 -12.08 -7.71 -9.42
N ALA A 39 -11.04 -6.95 -9.69
CA ALA A 39 -11.02 -6.00 -10.80
C ALA A 39 -11.22 -6.71 -12.14
N PRO A 40 -11.71 -5.99 -13.18
CA PRO A 40 -11.92 -6.57 -14.49
C PRO A 40 -10.67 -7.27 -15.05
N PRO A 41 -10.84 -8.32 -15.88
CA PRO A 41 -9.71 -9.06 -16.45
C PRO A 41 -8.67 -8.14 -17.11
N GLY A 42 -7.41 -8.51 -17.00
CA GLY A 42 -6.30 -7.70 -17.49
C GLY A 42 -5.73 -6.70 -16.48
N ASN A 43 -6.37 -6.59 -15.32
CA ASN A 43 -5.88 -5.73 -14.23
C ASN A 43 -5.39 -6.60 -13.08
N ARG A 44 -4.19 -6.33 -12.62
CA ARG A 44 -3.61 -7.05 -11.49
C ARG A 44 -3.23 -6.06 -10.40
N PHE A 45 -3.72 -6.31 -9.20
CA PHE A 45 -3.36 -5.52 -8.02
C PHE A 45 -2.29 -6.26 -7.21
N VAL A 46 -1.27 -5.51 -6.81
CA VAL A 46 -0.21 -5.94 -5.93
C VAL A 46 -0.16 -4.94 -4.78
N PHE A 47 -0.01 -5.43 -3.58
CA PHE A 47 -0.08 -4.59 -2.39
C PHE A 47 1.30 -4.49 -1.73
N LEU A 48 1.74 -3.27 -1.47
CA LEU A 48 2.88 -3.00 -0.59
C LEU A 48 2.34 -2.56 0.76
N TYR A 49 2.58 -3.35 1.77
CA TYR A 49 2.20 -3.03 3.13
C TYR A 49 3.40 -2.47 3.88
N LEU A 50 3.33 -1.18 4.20
CA LEU A 50 4.37 -0.52 5.00
C LEU A 50 4.04 -0.74 6.47
N ASP A 51 4.80 -1.62 7.11
CA ASP A 51 4.58 -2.01 8.49
C ASP A 51 5.47 -1.19 9.42
N LEU A 52 4.85 -0.23 10.11
CA LEU A 52 5.50 0.62 11.09
C LEU A 52 4.94 0.32 12.48
N LEU A 53 5.79 0.42 13.49
CA LEU A 53 5.29 0.41 14.87
C LEU A 53 4.32 1.58 15.10
N PRO A 54 3.25 1.38 15.90
CA PRO A 54 2.27 2.44 16.15
C PRO A 54 2.89 3.75 16.64
N GLU A 55 3.92 3.68 17.48
CA GLU A 55 4.62 4.85 18.00
C GLU A 55 5.28 5.65 16.87
N LEU A 56 5.87 4.96 15.90
CA LEU A 56 6.50 5.60 14.76
C LEU A 56 5.47 6.25 13.84
N LEU A 57 4.33 5.59 13.64
CA LEU A 57 3.21 6.17 12.88
C LEU A 57 2.72 7.46 13.49
N ILE A 58 2.49 7.47 14.80
CA ILE A 58 2.04 8.65 15.54
C ILE A 58 3.05 9.77 15.39
N LYS A 59 4.33 9.48 15.60
CA LYS A 59 5.39 10.47 15.46
C LYS A 59 5.43 11.10 14.07
N ARG A 60 5.34 10.28 13.03
CA ARG A 60 5.37 10.77 11.65
C ARG A 60 4.14 11.59 11.28
N LEU A 61 2.98 11.23 11.82
CA LEU A 61 1.77 12.03 11.62
C LEU A 61 1.87 13.40 12.31
N GLU A 62 2.42 13.44 13.50
CA GLU A 62 2.64 14.69 14.24
C GLU A 62 3.60 15.62 13.50
N GLU A 63 4.60 15.07 12.83
CA GLU A 63 5.58 15.83 12.04
C GLU A 63 4.98 16.42 10.76
N ARG A 64 3.84 15.91 10.31
CA ARG A 64 3.12 16.43 9.15
C ARG A 64 2.15 17.53 9.58
N GLN A 65 2.61 18.76 9.55
CA GLN A 65 1.84 19.92 10.03
C GLN A 65 0.50 20.17 9.34
N LYS A 66 0.28 19.61 8.16
CA LYS A 66 -0.94 19.79 7.38
C LYS A 66 -1.80 18.52 7.30
N HIS A 67 -1.58 17.59 8.20
CA HIS A 67 -2.27 16.33 8.15
C HIS A 67 -3.62 16.41 8.87
N PHE A 68 -4.67 15.91 8.21
CA PHE A 68 -6.04 15.96 8.75
C PHE A 68 -6.38 14.81 9.68
N MET A 69 -5.53 13.79 9.76
CA MET A 69 -5.80 12.63 10.60
C MET A 69 -5.39 12.90 12.05
N LYS A 70 -6.36 12.86 12.93
CA LYS A 70 -6.13 12.95 14.37
C LYS A 70 -5.68 11.60 14.93
N ALA A 71 -4.99 11.64 16.09
CA ALA A 71 -4.53 10.42 16.77
C ALA A 71 -5.66 9.41 17.02
N GLU A 72 -6.86 9.89 17.32
CA GLU A 72 -8.04 9.05 17.53
C GLU A 72 -8.43 8.26 16.28
N MET A 73 -8.33 8.88 15.09
CA MET A 73 -8.60 8.21 13.83
C MET A 73 -7.54 7.15 13.54
N LEU A 74 -6.29 7.42 13.88
CA LEU A 74 -5.22 6.43 13.73
C LEU A 74 -5.45 5.21 14.60
N VAL A 75 -5.83 5.40 15.86
CA VAL A 75 -6.17 4.30 16.78
C VAL A 75 -7.30 3.46 16.21
N SER A 76 -8.35 4.13 15.71
CA SER A 76 -9.48 3.45 15.07
C SER A 76 -9.05 2.64 13.84
N GLN A 77 -8.21 3.21 12.98
CA GLN A 77 -7.71 2.52 11.80
C GLN A 77 -6.82 1.32 12.15
N LEU A 78 -5.95 1.46 13.13
CA LEU A 78 -5.12 0.34 13.60
C LEU A 78 -5.98 -0.78 14.20
N GLY A 79 -7.05 -0.43 14.91
CA GLY A 79 -8.00 -1.42 15.44
C GLY A 79 -8.77 -2.14 14.34
N ALA A 80 -9.01 -1.50 13.20
CA ALA A 80 -9.70 -2.08 12.07
C ALA A 80 -8.76 -2.86 11.14
N LEU A 81 -7.45 -2.70 11.27
CA LEU A 81 -6.46 -3.35 10.41
C LEU A 81 -6.50 -4.87 10.59
N GLU A 82 -6.77 -5.57 9.51
CA GLU A 82 -6.53 -7.00 9.39
C GLU A 82 -5.18 -7.20 8.74
N LYS A 83 -4.17 -7.44 9.57
CA LYS A 83 -2.77 -7.50 9.11
C LYS A 83 -2.59 -8.61 8.08
N PRO A 84 -2.01 -8.32 6.90
CA PRO A 84 -1.80 -9.35 5.88
C PRO A 84 -0.84 -10.43 6.34
N ASP A 85 -1.12 -11.67 5.90
CA ASP A 85 -0.25 -12.82 6.10
C ASP A 85 0.27 -13.24 4.72
N ASP A 86 1.58 -13.38 4.58
CA ASP A 86 2.23 -13.69 3.30
C ASP A 86 1.76 -15.02 2.71
N THR A 87 1.33 -15.97 3.54
CA THR A 87 0.84 -17.26 3.07
C THR A 87 -0.59 -17.19 2.57
N GLU A 88 -1.44 -16.40 3.21
CA GLU A 88 -2.85 -16.24 2.83
C GLU A 88 -3.05 -15.19 1.74
N GLU A 89 -2.19 -14.18 1.71
CA GLU A 89 -2.24 -13.10 0.74
C GLU A 89 -0.88 -12.96 0.04
N PRO A 90 -0.55 -13.85 -0.90
CA PRO A 90 0.79 -13.85 -1.54
C PRO A 90 1.05 -12.64 -2.43
N ASP A 91 0.04 -11.87 -2.77
CA ASP A 91 0.17 -10.62 -3.53
C ASP A 91 0.44 -9.41 -2.63
N VAL A 92 0.53 -9.60 -1.32
CA VAL A 92 0.91 -8.56 -0.36
C VAL A 92 2.37 -8.72 0.00
N HIS A 93 3.14 -7.66 -0.15
CA HIS A 93 4.56 -7.60 0.19
C HIS A 93 4.77 -6.63 1.33
N THR A 94 5.24 -7.13 2.45
CA THR A 94 5.42 -6.33 3.66
C THR A 94 6.82 -5.73 3.70
N ILE A 95 6.89 -4.42 3.87
CA ILE A 95 8.13 -3.68 4.09
C ILE A 95 8.17 -3.24 5.54
N GLN A 96 9.10 -3.80 6.31
CA GLN A 96 9.32 -3.38 7.69
C GLN A 96 10.00 -2.02 7.70
N VAL A 97 9.35 -1.01 8.26
CA VAL A 97 9.87 0.35 8.28
C VAL A 97 10.37 0.68 9.69
N ALA A 98 11.68 0.84 9.81
CA ALA A 98 12.32 1.22 11.07
C ALA A 98 12.38 2.73 11.23
N SER A 99 12.53 3.20 12.47
CA SER A 99 12.62 4.62 12.79
C SER A 99 13.82 5.32 12.12
N THR A 100 14.86 4.55 11.81
CA THR A 100 16.08 5.05 11.16
C THR A 100 15.95 5.17 9.64
N MET A 101 14.88 4.62 9.06
CA MET A 101 14.68 4.64 7.62
C MET A 101 14.05 5.96 7.18
N ASP A 102 14.71 6.63 6.25
CA ASP A 102 14.14 7.80 5.58
C ASP A 102 13.28 7.39 4.39
N ARG A 103 12.70 8.38 3.74
CA ARG A 103 11.83 8.17 2.57
C ARG A 103 12.56 7.44 1.44
N SER A 104 13.81 7.81 1.19
CA SER A 104 14.63 7.20 0.13
C SER A 104 14.91 5.73 0.41
N THR A 105 15.18 5.37 1.66
CA THR A 105 15.42 3.99 2.07
C THR A 105 14.16 3.15 1.93
N VAL A 106 13.01 3.66 2.34
CA VAL A 106 11.72 2.97 2.17
C VAL A 106 11.43 2.75 0.69
N LEU A 107 11.66 3.75 -0.15
CA LEU A 107 11.46 3.63 -1.59
C LEU A 107 12.38 2.57 -2.19
N ALA A 108 13.66 2.58 -1.85
CA ALA A 108 14.63 1.62 -2.36
C ALA A 108 14.26 0.19 -1.95
N SER A 109 13.86 -0.03 -0.71
CA SER A 109 13.42 -1.33 -0.22
C SER A 109 12.16 -1.81 -0.94
N SER A 110 11.22 -0.92 -1.17
CA SER A 110 9.97 -1.23 -1.88
C SER A 110 10.24 -1.62 -3.32
N LEU A 111 11.09 -0.87 -4.03
CA LEU A 111 11.46 -1.16 -5.41
C LEU A 111 12.21 -2.48 -5.53
N ALA A 112 13.15 -2.74 -4.63
CA ALA A 112 13.89 -4.01 -4.61
C ALA A 112 12.96 -5.19 -4.41
N CYS A 113 12.02 -5.08 -3.48
CA CYS A 113 11.02 -6.11 -3.22
C CYS A 113 10.16 -6.39 -4.45
N LEU A 114 9.67 -5.35 -5.12
CA LEU A 114 8.83 -5.51 -6.30
C LEU A 114 9.61 -6.09 -7.48
N ARG A 115 10.85 -5.68 -7.68
CA ARG A 115 11.69 -6.20 -8.76
C ARG A 115 12.02 -7.67 -8.57
N GLU A 116 12.25 -8.09 -7.34
CA GLU A 116 12.50 -9.48 -7.01
C GLU A 116 11.25 -10.34 -7.22
N ALA A 117 10.10 -9.86 -6.74
CA ALA A 117 8.84 -10.60 -6.85
C ALA A 117 8.27 -10.59 -8.28
N TYR A 118 8.52 -9.52 -9.03
CA TYR A 118 7.95 -9.32 -10.36
C TYR A 118 9.03 -8.85 -11.35
N PRO A 119 9.94 -9.74 -11.79
CA PRO A 119 11.04 -9.34 -12.66
C PRO A 119 10.60 -8.72 -13.99
N GLN A 120 9.38 -9.02 -14.45
CA GLN A 120 8.82 -8.49 -15.67
C GLN A 120 8.44 -7.01 -15.60
N LEU A 121 8.45 -6.41 -14.41
CA LEU A 121 8.10 -4.99 -14.21
C LEU A 121 9.26 -4.01 -14.44
N ARG A 122 10.32 -4.43 -15.04
CA ARG A 122 11.48 -3.56 -15.32
C ARG A 122 11.18 -2.50 -16.38
#